data_188e25d7fd7b7c1420f4bf202149bb11
#
_entry.id   188e25d7fd7b7c1420f4bf202149bb11
#
_cell.length_a   1.000
_cell.length_b   1.000
_cell.length_c   1.000
_cell.angle_alpha   90.00
_cell.angle_beta   90.00
_cell.angle_gamma   90.00
#
_symmetry.space_group_name_H-M   'P 1'
#
loop_
_entity.id
_entity.type
_entity.pdbx_description
1 polymer ?
#
loop_
_entity_poly.entity_id
_entity_poly.type
_entity_poly.pdbx_seq_one_letter_code
_entity_poly.pdbx_strand_id
1 'polypeptide(L)'
;SSQGKGVGNQFLNAIRNVDMLAHVVRSFSNPDVPHVDDTINPLRDIETINMELLFADMELIEKRIERIKSGKKIKKENVIELEVLEKCLRALEDEVSLSRLELLPEEKLIFKNDSSPTEKPLMLVINTDEEQFKGNSYPGKEELETYVSARKLPILEISGKIEMEISQLPDEDRELFLSDLGIAQSGIDRLARAAYDYLGLISFFTVGDDEVKAWTILKGTEARK
;
A
#
# COMPACT_ATOMS: atom_id res chain seq x y z
N SER A 1 -2.32 -6.01 26.83
CA SER A 1 -1.73 -4.83 27.52
C SER A 1 -2.18 -3.57 26.79
N SER A 2 -2.58 -2.52 27.54
CA SER A 2 -3.15 -1.27 27.03
C SER A 2 -2.21 -0.45 26.12
N GLN A 3 -0.93 -0.72 26.11
CA GLN A 3 0.06 -0.02 25.27
C GLN A 3 0.03 -0.46 23.79
N GLY A 4 -0.31 -1.71 23.48
CA GLY A 4 -0.40 -2.19 22.09
C GLY A 4 -1.57 -1.59 21.30
N LYS A 5 -2.71 -1.31 21.96
CA LYS A 5 -3.88 -0.71 21.32
C LYS A 5 -3.66 0.75 20.88
N GLY A 6 -2.81 1.50 21.58
CA GLY A 6 -2.53 2.90 21.25
C GLY A 6 -1.70 3.05 19.96
N VAL A 7 -0.67 2.23 19.79
CA VAL A 7 0.21 2.26 18.60
C VAL A 7 -0.51 1.76 17.36
N GLY A 8 -1.31 0.68 17.47
CA GLY A 8 -2.13 0.16 16.37
C GLY A 8 -3.14 1.19 15.86
N ASN A 9 -3.82 1.90 16.77
CA ASN A 9 -4.77 2.95 16.38
C ASN A 9 -4.09 4.17 15.71
N GLN A 10 -2.90 4.56 16.15
CA GLN A 10 -2.13 5.63 15.49
C GLN A 10 -1.70 5.22 14.08
N PHE A 11 -1.22 3.99 13.92
CA PHE A 11 -0.86 3.42 12.62
C PHE A 11 -2.06 3.39 11.68
N LEU A 12 -3.21 2.83 12.11
CA LEU A 12 -4.42 2.78 11.32
C LEU A 12 -4.93 4.17 10.93
N ASN A 13 -4.81 5.16 11.82
CA ASN A 13 -5.17 6.55 11.50
C ASN A 13 -4.22 7.17 10.45
N ALA A 14 -2.93 6.87 10.51
CA ALA A 14 -1.96 7.37 9.53
C ALA A 14 -2.25 6.82 8.12
N ILE A 15 -2.54 5.51 7.99
CA ILE A 15 -2.80 4.88 6.69
C ILE A 15 -4.16 5.25 6.08
N ARG A 16 -5.09 5.78 6.86
CA ARG A 16 -6.41 6.21 6.35
C ARG A 16 -6.34 7.36 5.37
N ASN A 17 -5.39 8.28 5.53
CA ASN A 17 -5.32 9.55 4.79
C ASN A 17 -4.32 9.55 3.64
N VAL A 18 -3.92 8.37 3.16
CA VAL A 18 -3.00 8.22 2.02
C VAL A 18 -3.72 7.62 0.82
N ASP A 19 -3.19 7.84 -0.38
CA ASP A 19 -3.78 7.34 -1.62
C ASP A 19 -3.36 5.89 -1.93
N MET A 20 -2.23 5.42 -1.39
CA MET A 20 -1.67 4.09 -1.60
C MET A 20 -0.88 3.63 -0.37
N LEU A 21 -0.79 2.32 -0.18
CA LEU A 21 0.06 1.69 0.84
C LEU A 21 1.28 1.04 0.17
N ALA A 22 2.46 1.32 0.71
CA ALA A 22 3.69 0.61 0.39
C ALA A 22 4.07 -0.25 1.61
N HIS A 23 3.89 -1.56 1.50
CA HIS A 23 4.23 -2.50 2.57
C HIS A 23 5.69 -2.93 2.43
N VAL A 24 6.53 -2.39 3.28
CA VAL A 24 7.96 -2.75 3.33
C VAL A 24 8.13 -4.03 4.13
N VAL A 25 8.66 -5.06 3.47
CA VAL A 25 8.82 -6.40 4.02
C VAL A 25 10.29 -6.77 4.06
N ARG A 26 10.75 -7.27 5.19
CA ARG A 26 12.13 -7.69 5.40
C ARG A 26 12.36 -9.11 4.88
N SER A 27 13.40 -9.31 4.08
CA SER A 27 13.80 -10.63 3.57
C SER A 27 15.16 -11.12 4.06
N PHE A 28 15.89 -10.32 4.83
CA PHE A 28 17.26 -10.62 5.28
C PHE A 28 17.35 -10.87 6.79
N SER A 29 18.32 -11.66 7.19
CA SER A 29 18.66 -11.88 8.61
C SER A 29 19.70 -10.89 9.08
N ASN A 30 19.48 -10.30 10.26
CA ASN A 30 20.45 -9.44 10.93
C ASN A 30 20.33 -9.63 12.45
N PRO A 31 21.39 -10.12 13.13
CA PRO A 31 21.37 -10.33 14.57
C PRO A 31 21.11 -9.06 15.39
N ASP A 32 21.52 -7.91 14.89
CA ASP A 32 21.36 -6.62 15.58
C ASP A 32 19.93 -6.06 15.47
N VAL A 33 19.11 -6.63 14.59
CA VAL A 33 17.72 -6.21 14.38
C VAL A 33 16.82 -7.42 14.63
N PRO A 34 16.27 -7.60 15.85
CA PRO A 34 15.40 -8.74 16.15
C PRO A 34 14.15 -8.72 15.28
N HIS A 35 13.64 -9.91 14.95
CA HIS A 35 12.35 -10.10 14.30
C HIS A 35 11.33 -10.60 15.32
N VAL A 36 10.07 -10.22 15.16
CA VAL A 36 8.99 -10.57 16.13
C VAL A 36 8.82 -12.09 16.24
N ASP A 37 8.97 -12.81 15.14
CA ASP A 37 8.77 -14.26 15.05
C ASP A 37 10.09 -15.06 15.01
N ASP A 38 11.22 -14.47 15.39
CA ASP A 38 12.56 -15.05 15.40
C ASP A 38 13.04 -15.64 14.04
N THR A 39 12.17 -15.69 13.04
CA THR A 39 12.47 -16.20 11.69
C THR A 39 12.02 -15.21 10.61
N ILE A 40 12.80 -15.14 9.54
CA ILE A 40 12.46 -14.31 8.38
C ILE A 40 11.59 -15.13 7.42
N ASN A 41 10.38 -14.66 7.18
CA ASN A 41 9.47 -15.24 6.19
C ASN A 41 8.61 -14.13 5.58
N PRO A 42 9.02 -13.57 4.42
CA PRO A 42 8.33 -12.46 3.78
C PRO A 42 6.85 -12.71 3.51
N LEU A 43 6.49 -13.92 3.07
CA LEU A 43 5.09 -14.24 2.76
C LEU A 43 4.21 -14.25 4.02
N ARG A 44 4.65 -14.90 5.09
CA ARG A 44 3.95 -14.89 6.38
C ARG A 44 3.74 -13.47 6.88
N ASP A 45 4.78 -12.63 6.80
CA ASP A 45 4.73 -11.27 7.31
C ASP A 45 3.75 -10.41 6.50
N ILE A 46 3.67 -10.64 5.18
CA ILE A 46 2.68 -10.01 4.29
C ILE A 46 1.26 -10.45 4.66
N GLU A 47 1.04 -11.75 4.83
CA GLU A 47 -0.27 -12.30 5.19
C GLU A 47 -0.73 -11.78 6.55
N THR A 48 0.17 -11.70 7.54
CA THR A 48 -0.13 -11.14 8.87
C THR A 48 -0.64 -9.71 8.77
N ILE A 49 0.05 -8.83 8.05
CA ILE A 49 -0.39 -7.44 7.88
C ILE A 49 -1.69 -7.36 7.08
N ASN A 50 -1.85 -8.18 6.04
CA ASN A 50 -3.10 -8.21 5.28
C ASN A 50 -4.30 -8.58 6.16
N MET A 51 -4.15 -9.58 7.04
CA MET A 51 -5.18 -9.97 8.01
C MET A 51 -5.50 -8.83 8.98
N GLU A 52 -4.51 -8.12 9.49
CA GLU A 52 -4.71 -6.96 10.38
C GLU A 52 -5.51 -5.84 9.67
N LEU A 53 -5.24 -5.58 8.39
CA LEU A 53 -5.98 -4.60 7.60
C LEU A 53 -7.44 -5.04 7.36
N LEU A 54 -7.66 -6.33 7.07
CA LEU A 54 -8.99 -6.91 6.92
C LEU A 54 -9.80 -6.78 8.22
N PHE A 55 -9.23 -7.17 9.36
CA PHE A 55 -9.88 -7.04 10.67
C PHE A 55 -10.23 -5.59 11.03
N ALA A 56 -9.34 -4.65 10.69
CA ALA A 56 -9.60 -3.24 10.92
C ALA A 56 -10.80 -2.74 10.11
N ASP A 57 -10.97 -3.17 8.87
CA ASP A 57 -12.12 -2.83 8.05
C ASP A 57 -13.39 -3.55 8.48
N MET A 58 -13.30 -4.82 8.86
CA MET A 58 -14.44 -5.56 9.42
C MET A 58 -15.00 -4.84 10.66
N GLU A 59 -14.15 -4.45 11.60
CA GLU A 59 -14.55 -3.71 12.80
C GLU A 59 -15.25 -2.38 12.48
N LEU A 60 -14.74 -1.65 11.47
CA LEU A 60 -15.37 -0.41 11.01
C LEU A 60 -16.76 -0.64 10.42
N ILE A 61 -16.87 -1.63 9.54
CA ILE A 61 -18.13 -1.96 8.86
C ILE A 61 -19.16 -2.50 9.86
N GLU A 62 -18.77 -3.40 10.76
CA GLU A 62 -19.65 -3.93 11.81
C GLU A 62 -20.23 -2.82 12.71
N LYS A 63 -19.38 -1.90 13.18
CA LYS A 63 -19.81 -0.74 13.97
C LYS A 63 -20.80 0.14 13.19
N ARG A 64 -20.58 0.30 11.89
CA ARG A 64 -21.47 1.10 11.04
C ARG A 64 -22.81 0.40 10.84
N ILE A 65 -22.82 -0.91 10.59
CA ILE A 65 -24.01 -1.75 10.50
C ILE A 65 -24.80 -1.68 11.81
N GLU A 66 -24.13 -1.85 12.95
CA GLU A 66 -24.76 -1.80 14.27
C GLU A 66 -25.42 -0.43 14.52
N ARG A 67 -24.74 0.66 14.19
CA ARG A 67 -25.27 2.02 14.31
C ARG A 67 -26.52 2.21 13.47
N ILE A 68 -26.57 1.67 12.24
CA ILE A 68 -27.74 1.75 11.37
C ILE A 68 -28.90 0.92 11.94
N LYS A 69 -28.63 -0.32 12.38
CA LYS A 69 -29.63 -1.24 12.91
C LYS A 69 -30.22 -0.77 14.27
N SER A 70 -29.44 -0.08 15.08
CA SER A 70 -29.89 0.47 16.37
C SER A 70 -30.75 1.75 16.25
N GLY A 71 -30.82 2.34 15.06
CA GLY A 71 -31.63 3.53 14.80
C GLY A 71 -33.14 3.28 14.93
N LYS A 72 -33.89 4.23 15.54
CA LYS A 72 -35.35 4.11 15.78
C LYS A 72 -36.18 3.95 14.49
N LYS A 73 -35.69 4.37 13.34
CA LYS A 73 -36.33 4.17 12.01
C LYS A 73 -35.21 4.00 10.98
N ILE A 74 -35.22 2.90 10.25
CA ILE A 74 -34.36 2.68 9.10
C ILE A 74 -34.99 3.43 7.91
N LYS A 75 -34.29 4.48 7.42
CA LYS A 75 -34.69 5.20 6.21
C LYS A 75 -34.38 4.35 4.97
N LYS A 76 -35.03 4.62 3.83
CA LYS A 76 -34.76 3.89 2.58
C LYS A 76 -33.27 3.95 2.14
N GLU A 77 -32.65 5.09 2.34
CA GLU A 77 -31.20 5.28 2.07
C GLU A 77 -30.34 4.35 2.92
N ASN A 78 -30.69 4.16 4.18
CA ASN A 78 -29.99 3.26 5.11
C ASN A 78 -30.15 1.77 4.75
N VAL A 79 -31.23 1.39 4.03
CA VAL A 79 -31.42 0.00 3.58
C VAL A 79 -30.38 -0.34 2.50
N ILE A 80 -30.20 0.53 1.51
CA ILE A 80 -29.19 0.35 0.45
C ILE A 80 -27.80 0.34 1.07
N GLU A 81 -27.51 1.28 1.96
CA GLU A 81 -26.25 1.34 2.68
C GLU A 81 -25.96 0.04 3.43
N LEU A 82 -26.97 -0.51 4.12
CA LEU A 82 -26.84 -1.74 4.88
C LEU A 82 -26.52 -2.95 3.97
N GLU A 83 -27.21 -3.07 2.83
CA GLU A 83 -26.97 -4.14 1.86
C GLU A 83 -25.53 -4.10 1.33
N VAL A 84 -25.01 -2.92 1.03
CA VAL A 84 -23.63 -2.74 0.56
C VAL A 84 -22.63 -3.06 1.66
N LEU A 85 -22.85 -2.59 2.88
CA LEU A 85 -21.98 -2.89 4.02
C LEU A 85 -21.95 -4.40 4.33
N GLU A 86 -23.09 -5.09 4.28
CA GLU A 86 -23.15 -6.54 4.48
C GLU A 86 -22.49 -7.32 3.32
N LYS A 87 -22.56 -6.81 2.08
CA LYS A 87 -21.81 -7.35 0.94
C LYS A 87 -20.31 -7.22 1.18
N CYS A 88 -19.85 -6.06 1.63
CA CYS A 88 -18.44 -5.81 1.93
C CYS A 88 -17.94 -6.65 3.10
N LEU A 89 -18.74 -6.78 4.17
CA LEU A 89 -18.37 -7.60 5.32
C LEU A 89 -18.15 -9.06 4.91
N ARG A 90 -19.06 -9.64 4.14
CA ARG A 90 -18.89 -11.00 3.62
C ARG A 90 -17.61 -11.16 2.77
N ALA A 91 -17.30 -10.18 1.92
CA ALA A 91 -16.07 -10.22 1.14
C ALA A 91 -14.82 -10.21 2.03
N LEU A 92 -14.81 -9.41 3.09
CA LEU A 92 -13.70 -9.36 4.05
C LEU A 92 -13.60 -10.67 4.87
N GLU A 93 -14.72 -11.28 5.26
CA GLU A 93 -14.77 -12.61 5.90
C GLU A 93 -14.20 -13.71 5.00
N ASP A 94 -14.38 -13.57 3.67
CA ASP A 94 -13.78 -14.44 2.64
C ASP A 94 -12.34 -14.03 2.26
N GLU A 95 -11.69 -13.18 3.08
CA GLU A 95 -10.33 -12.66 2.88
C GLU A 95 -10.14 -11.88 1.56
N VAL A 96 -11.22 -11.32 1.03
CA VAL A 96 -11.19 -10.45 -0.17
C VAL A 96 -11.14 -8.99 0.26
N SER A 97 -10.05 -8.30 -0.08
CA SER A 97 -9.91 -6.85 0.16
C SER A 97 -10.95 -6.04 -0.63
N LEU A 98 -11.39 -4.91 -0.08
CA LEU A 98 -12.41 -4.05 -0.71
C LEU A 98 -11.93 -3.49 -2.07
N SER A 99 -10.63 -3.28 -2.26
CA SER A 99 -10.04 -2.88 -3.54
C SER A 99 -10.26 -3.89 -4.68
N ARG A 100 -10.55 -5.15 -4.34
CA ARG A 100 -10.79 -6.25 -5.30
C ARG A 100 -12.28 -6.58 -5.47
N LEU A 101 -13.13 -6.00 -4.64
CA LEU A 101 -14.57 -6.17 -4.71
C LEU A 101 -15.14 -5.29 -5.82
N GLU A 102 -15.89 -5.88 -6.73
CA GLU A 102 -16.62 -5.12 -7.74
C GLU A 102 -17.81 -4.42 -7.11
N LEU A 103 -17.65 -3.12 -6.90
CA LEU A 103 -18.70 -2.22 -6.42
C LEU A 103 -19.16 -1.31 -7.57
N LEU A 104 -20.47 -1.11 -7.65
CA LEU A 104 -21.06 -0.13 -8.56
C LEU A 104 -20.62 1.31 -8.18
N PRO A 105 -20.64 2.26 -9.13
CA PRO A 105 -20.26 3.65 -8.83
C PRO A 105 -21.05 4.26 -7.66
N GLU A 106 -22.35 3.97 -7.54
CA GLU A 106 -23.21 4.40 -6.43
C GLU A 106 -22.85 3.71 -5.11
N GLU A 107 -22.43 2.43 -5.13
CA GLU A 107 -21.98 1.69 -3.94
C GLU A 107 -20.66 2.28 -3.42
N LYS A 108 -19.74 2.67 -4.30
CA LYS A 108 -18.47 3.33 -3.92
C LYS A 108 -18.69 4.66 -3.21
N LEU A 109 -19.77 5.37 -3.51
CA LEU A 109 -20.08 6.62 -2.82
C LEU A 109 -20.36 6.44 -1.33
N ILE A 110 -20.81 5.25 -0.91
CA ILE A 110 -21.05 4.91 0.49
C ILE A 110 -19.75 4.94 1.30
N PHE A 111 -18.62 4.58 0.68
CA PHE A 111 -17.29 4.56 1.29
C PHE A 111 -16.50 5.85 1.08
N LYS A 112 -17.00 6.81 0.31
CA LYS A 112 -16.26 8.02 -0.07
C LYS A 112 -15.68 8.80 1.13
N ASN A 113 -16.32 8.70 2.29
CA ASN A 113 -15.89 9.35 3.53
C ASN A 113 -15.27 8.37 4.54
N ASP A 114 -15.28 7.07 4.24
CA ASP A 114 -14.69 6.04 5.08
C ASP A 114 -13.35 5.65 4.47
N SER A 115 -12.31 5.87 5.22
CA SER A 115 -10.94 5.57 4.78
C SER A 115 -10.58 4.12 5.10
N SER A 116 -11.22 3.17 4.40
CA SER A 116 -10.95 1.74 4.56
C SER A 116 -9.53 1.39 4.09
N PRO A 117 -8.68 0.83 4.95
CA PRO A 117 -7.33 0.42 4.56
C PRO A 117 -7.29 -0.55 3.38
N THR A 118 -8.20 -1.53 3.31
CA THR A 118 -8.20 -2.55 2.24
C THR A 118 -8.79 -2.07 0.92
N GLU A 119 -9.40 -0.87 0.88
CA GLU A 119 -9.81 -0.20 -0.36
C GLU A 119 -8.62 0.40 -1.11
N LYS A 120 -7.55 0.70 -0.38
CA LYS A 120 -6.38 1.36 -0.95
C LYS A 120 -5.53 0.42 -1.79
N PRO A 121 -4.99 0.90 -2.92
CA PRO A 121 -3.97 0.18 -3.65
C PRO A 121 -2.78 -0.18 -2.74
N LEU A 122 -2.30 -1.42 -2.82
CA LEU A 122 -1.19 -1.93 -2.04
C LEU A 122 -0.04 -2.33 -2.98
N MET A 123 1.16 -1.87 -2.67
CA MET A 123 2.41 -2.30 -3.30
C MET A 123 3.29 -2.98 -2.26
N LEU A 124 3.99 -4.03 -2.66
CA LEU A 124 4.99 -4.70 -1.83
C LEU A 124 6.38 -4.16 -2.14
N VAL A 125 7.14 -3.86 -1.10
CA VAL A 125 8.53 -3.43 -1.19
C VAL A 125 9.37 -4.41 -0.37
N ILE A 126 10.10 -5.28 -1.04
CA ILE A 126 10.92 -6.29 -0.38
C ILE A 126 12.29 -5.68 -0.10
N ASN A 127 12.59 -5.52 1.18
CA ASN A 127 13.87 -5.00 1.64
C ASN A 127 14.86 -6.15 1.82
N THR A 128 15.85 -6.21 0.92
CA THR A 128 16.89 -7.22 0.86
C THR A 128 18.21 -6.70 1.44
N ASP A 129 19.12 -7.58 1.81
CA ASP A 129 20.52 -7.19 1.98
C ASP A 129 21.24 -7.06 0.63
N GLU A 130 22.52 -6.65 0.65
CA GLU A 130 23.29 -6.43 -0.57
C GLU A 130 23.54 -7.70 -1.38
N GLU A 131 23.80 -8.83 -0.70
CA GLU A 131 24.05 -10.10 -1.35
C GLU A 131 22.80 -10.64 -2.02
N GLN A 132 21.68 -10.60 -1.32
CA GLN A 132 20.37 -10.93 -1.85
C GLN A 132 19.99 -10.06 -3.02
N PHE A 133 20.24 -8.76 -2.93
CA PHE A 133 19.95 -7.78 -3.99
C PHE A 133 20.78 -8.09 -5.26
N LYS A 134 22.10 -8.25 -5.11
CA LYS A 134 23.02 -8.57 -6.22
C LYS A 134 22.74 -9.96 -6.81
N GLY A 135 22.46 -10.94 -5.94
CA GLY A 135 22.13 -12.32 -6.35
C GLY A 135 20.71 -12.49 -6.86
N ASN A 136 19.85 -11.47 -6.74
CA ASN A 136 18.42 -11.52 -7.07
C ASN A 136 17.73 -12.74 -6.43
N SER A 137 18.07 -13.06 -5.17
CA SER A 137 17.58 -14.23 -4.47
C SER A 137 17.47 -14.00 -2.97
N TYR A 138 16.38 -14.43 -2.38
CA TYR A 138 16.13 -14.41 -0.93
C TYR A 138 15.21 -15.58 -0.54
N PRO A 139 15.17 -15.96 0.76
CA PRO A 139 14.30 -17.06 1.23
C PRO A 139 12.83 -16.80 0.91
N GLY A 140 12.15 -17.78 0.31
CA GLY A 140 10.72 -17.70 -0.03
C GLY A 140 10.38 -16.88 -1.27
N LYS A 141 11.37 -16.48 -2.10
CA LYS A 141 11.14 -15.66 -3.29
C LYS A 141 10.15 -16.30 -4.27
N GLU A 142 10.31 -17.56 -4.62
CA GLU A 142 9.44 -18.26 -5.58
C GLU A 142 7.98 -18.33 -5.10
N GLU A 143 7.78 -18.60 -3.81
CA GLU A 143 6.44 -18.62 -3.19
C GLU A 143 5.81 -17.22 -3.22
N LEU A 144 6.62 -16.20 -2.93
CA LEU A 144 6.18 -14.82 -2.97
C LEU A 144 5.83 -14.36 -4.40
N GLU A 145 6.63 -14.71 -5.39
CA GLU A 145 6.35 -14.42 -6.80
C GLU A 145 5.04 -15.07 -7.27
N THR A 146 4.78 -16.29 -6.84
CA THR A 146 3.52 -16.99 -7.10
C THR A 146 2.34 -16.24 -6.46
N TYR A 147 2.48 -15.86 -5.19
CA TYR A 147 1.47 -15.12 -4.44
C TYR A 147 1.14 -13.77 -5.09
N VAL A 148 2.17 -13.03 -5.48
CA VAL A 148 2.07 -11.71 -6.12
C VAL A 148 1.42 -11.81 -7.50
N SER A 149 1.84 -12.78 -8.31
CA SER A 149 1.32 -13.01 -9.66
C SER A 149 -0.17 -13.36 -9.63
N ALA A 150 -0.58 -14.26 -8.73
CA ALA A 150 -1.98 -14.66 -8.56
C ALA A 150 -2.88 -13.47 -8.16
N ARG A 151 -2.32 -12.50 -7.43
CA ARG A 151 -3.02 -11.32 -6.92
C ARG A 151 -2.80 -10.05 -7.73
N LYS A 152 -1.95 -10.10 -8.75
CA LYS A 152 -1.55 -8.93 -9.57
C LYS A 152 -1.08 -7.75 -8.72
N LEU A 153 -0.34 -8.03 -7.66
CA LEU A 153 0.20 -6.99 -6.77
C LEU A 153 1.49 -6.43 -7.37
N PRO A 154 1.69 -5.11 -7.39
CA PRO A 154 2.99 -4.54 -7.72
C PRO A 154 3.99 -4.88 -6.61
N ILE A 155 5.18 -5.30 -7.03
CA ILE A 155 6.29 -5.64 -6.15
C ILE A 155 7.55 -4.93 -6.61
N LEU A 156 8.33 -4.43 -5.66
CA LEU A 156 9.63 -3.81 -5.87
C LEU A 156 10.63 -4.40 -4.88
N GLU A 157 11.79 -4.80 -5.37
CA GLU A 157 12.92 -5.22 -4.55
C GLU A 157 13.91 -4.07 -4.42
N ILE A 158 14.30 -3.76 -3.20
CA ILE A 158 15.28 -2.72 -2.86
C ILE A 158 16.24 -3.24 -1.78
N SER A 159 17.41 -2.64 -1.67
CA SER A 159 18.24 -2.76 -0.49
C SER A 159 18.30 -1.42 0.23
N GLY A 160 17.65 -1.35 1.40
CA GLY A 160 17.61 -0.13 2.19
C GLY A 160 19.01 0.36 2.60
N LYS A 161 19.99 -0.55 2.72
CA LYS A 161 21.38 -0.20 3.00
C LYS A 161 22.01 0.50 1.79
N ILE A 162 21.86 -0.05 0.58
CA ILE A 162 22.33 0.57 -0.66
C ILE A 162 21.68 1.94 -0.84
N GLU A 163 20.36 2.06 -0.61
CA GLU A 163 19.65 3.34 -0.71
C GLU A 163 20.18 4.39 0.27
N MET A 164 20.49 3.97 1.47
CA MET A 164 21.11 4.85 2.47
C MET A 164 22.48 5.32 2.01
N GLU A 165 23.32 4.44 1.46
CA GLU A 165 24.64 4.79 0.92
C GLU A 165 24.51 5.78 -0.24
N ILE A 166 23.61 5.52 -1.22
CA ILE A 166 23.33 6.43 -2.34
C ILE A 166 22.91 7.82 -1.83
N SER A 167 22.09 7.88 -0.79
CA SER A 167 21.59 9.15 -0.25
C SER A 167 22.66 10.02 0.40
N GLN A 168 23.79 9.42 0.79
CA GLN A 168 24.92 10.09 1.42
C GLN A 168 26.01 10.52 0.42
N LEU A 169 25.92 10.05 -0.83
CA LEU A 169 26.88 10.39 -1.86
C LEU A 169 26.63 11.79 -2.44
N PRO A 170 27.68 12.54 -2.77
CA PRO A 170 27.58 13.70 -3.65
C PRO A 170 26.94 13.33 -4.99
N ASP A 171 26.24 14.27 -5.62
CA ASP A 171 25.55 14.00 -6.89
C ASP A 171 26.49 13.48 -8.00
N GLU A 172 27.75 13.96 -8.02
CA GLU A 172 28.78 13.57 -8.97
C GLU A 172 29.16 12.08 -8.85
N ASP A 173 29.14 11.51 -7.63
CA ASP A 173 29.53 10.13 -7.35
C ASP A 173 28.37 9.15 -7.48
N ARG A 174 27.14 9.66 -7.41
CA ARG A 174 25.92 8.84 -7.39
C ARG A 174 25.73 8.02 -8.67
N GLU A 175 25.96 8.63 -9.83
CA GLU A 175 25.84 7.93 -11.13
C GLU A 175 26.87 6.82 -11.28
N LEU A 176 28.11 7.06 -10.84
CA LEU A 176 29.16 6.07 -10.87
C LEU A 176 28.82 4.88 -9.95
N PHE A 177 28.37 5.16 -8.74
CA PHE A 177 27.98 4.14 -7.76
C PHE A 177 26.82 3.26 -8.28
N LEU A 178 25.79 3.88 -8.88
CA LEU A 178 24.69 3.15 -9.51
C LEU A 178 25.19 2.25 -10.65
N SER A 179 26.10 2.76 -11.48
CA SER A 179 26.71 2.02 -12.58
C SER A 179 27.50 0.81 -12.09
N ASP A 180 28.28 0.97 -11.01
CA ASP A 180 29.07 -0.12 -10.41
C ASP A 180 28.16 -1.23 -9.83
N LEU A 181 26.99 -0.87 -9.35
CA LEU A 181 25.95 -1.82 -8.89
C LEU A 181 25.15 -2.43 -10.04
N GLY A 182 25.33 -1.96 -11.28
CA GLY A 182 24.56 -2.41 -12.45
C GLY A 182 23.10 -1.97 -12.44
N ILE A 183 22.74 -0.90 -11.71
CA ILE A 183 21.39 -0.37 -11.62
C ILE A 183 21.30 1.00 -12.28
N ALA A 184 20.22 1.23 -13.02
CA ALA A 184 20.03 2.49 -13.75
C ALA A 184 19.46 3.63 -12.89
N GLN A 185 18.81 3.31 -11.78
CA GLN A 185 18.12 4.27 -10.92
C GLN A 185 18.08 3.75 -9.47
N SER A 186 18.03 4.69 -8.51
CA SER A 186 17.83 4.34 -7.10
C SER A 186 16.51 3.61 -6.87
N GLY A 187 16.41 2.84 -5.80
CA GLY A 187 15.17 2.19 -5.39
C GLY A 187 14.09 3.19 -5.03
N ILE A 188 14.46 4.34 -4.49
CA ILE A 188 13.52 5.44 -4.17
C ILE A 188 12.90 6.00 -5.45
N ASP A 189 13.69 6.25 -6.49
CA ASP A 189 13.17 6.73 -7.78
C ASP A 189 12.27 5.69 -8.46
N ARG A 190 12.67 4.42 -8.39
CA ARG A 190 11.88 3.29 -8.89
C ARG A 190 10.55 3.17 -8.13
N LEU A 191 10.58 3.34 -6.80
CA LEU A 191 9.38 3.30 -5.95
C LEU A 191 8.43 4.46 -6.30
N ALA A 192 8.94 5.68 -6.41
CA ALA A 192 8.15 6.84 -6.78
C ALA A 192 7.47 6.65 -8.15
N ARG A 193 8.23 6.20 -9.15
CA ARG A 193 7.69 5.92 -10.50
C ARG A 193 6.63 4.82 -10.46
N ALA A 194 6.91 3.70 -9.80
CA ALA A 194 5.97 2.59 -9.69
C ALA A 194 4.67 3.00 -8.96
N ALA A 195 4.76 3.85 -7.93
CA ALA A 195 3.61 4.40 -7.25
C ALA A 195 2.76 5.31 -8.16
N TYR A 196 3.40 6.19 -8.92
CA TYR A 196 2.73 7.05 -9.90
C TYR A 196 2.01 6.23 -10.97
N ASP A 197 2.68 5.23 -11.53
CA ASP A 197 2.11 4.36 -12.56
C ASP A 197 0.93 3.55 -12.01
N TYR A 198 1.06 3.03 -10.79
CA TYR A 198 0.03 2.22 -10.16
C TYR A 198 -1.22 3.04 -9.78
N LEU A 199 -1.03 4.28 -9.34
CA LEU A 199 -2.11 5.24 -9.09
C LEU A 199 -2.70 5.83 -10.38
N GLY A 200 -2.10 5.55 -11.54
CA GLY A 200 -2.51 6.13 -12.81
C GLY A 200 -2.32 7.64 -12.87
N LEU A 201 -1.30 8.16 -12.22
CA LEU A 201 -1.00 9.59 -12.19
C LEU A 201 -0.14 9.99 -13.39
N ILE A 202 -0.32 11.22 -13.84
CA ILE A 202 0.55 11.91 -14.79
C ILE A 202 0.85 13.31 -14.26
N SER A 203 2.05 13.79 -14.58
CA SER A 203 2.45 15.17 -14.28
C SER A 203 2.58 15.97 -15.57
N PHE A 204 2.14 17.23 -15.55
CA PHE A 204 2.34 18.16 -16.63
C PHE A 204 2.71 19.55 -16.06
N PHE A 205 3.27 20.38 -16.92
CA PHE A 205 3.68 21.73 -16.54
C PHE A 205 2.79 22.76 -17.22
N THR A 206 2.42 23.80 -16.49
CA THR A 206 1.94 25.04 -17.07
C THR A 206 3.06 26.06 -17.00
N VAL A 207 3.27 26.77 -18.12
CA VAL A 207 4.31 27.81 -18.25
C VAL A 207 3.63 29.13 -18.47
N GLY A 208 3.82 30.07 -17.54
CA GLY A 208 3.44 31.47 -17.66
C GLY A 208 4.69 32.36 -17.81
N ASP A 209 4.48 33.65 -17.96
CA ASP A 209 5.57 34.62 -18.09
C ASP A 209 6.43 34.69 -16.80
N ASP A 210 5.79 34.48 -15.64
CA ASP A 210 6.39 34.68 -14.32
C ASP A 210 6.65 33.36 -13.57
N GLU A 211 6.02 32.24 -13.96
CA GLU A 211 6.15 30.96 -13.23
C GLU A 211 6.02 29.72 -14.12
N VAL A 212 6.70 28.64 -13.70
CA VAL A 212 6.50 27.29 -14.19
C VAL A 212 5.91 26.45 -13.04
N LYS A 213 4.74 25.85 -13.25
CA LYS A 213 4.02 25.10 -12.22
C LYS A 213 3.79 23.65 -12.66
N ALA A 214 4.19 22.72 -11.80
CA ALA A 214 3.91 21.31 -11.99
C ALA A 214 2.54 20.94 -11.40
N TRP A 215 1.80 20.13 -12.13
CA TRP A 215 0.49 19.61 -11.73
C TRP A 215 0.47 18.11 -11.85
N THR A 216 -0.18 17.45 -10.91
CA THR A 216 -0.41 16.01 -10.93
C THR A 216 -1.90 15.75 -11.06
N ILE A 217 -2.28 14.92 -12.04
CA ILE A 217 -3.67 14.53 -12.31
C ILE A 217 -3.76 13.05 -12.64
N LEU A 218 -4.96 12.50 -12.60
CA LEU A 218 -5.21 11.14 -13.08
C LEU A 218 -5.11 11.08 -14.60
N LYS A 219 -4.53 10.01 -15.12
CA LYS A 219 -4.45 9.69 -16.55
C LYS A 219 -5.87 9.60 -17.13
N GLY A 220 -6.09 10.28 -18.25
CA GLY A 220 -7.41 10.35 -18.87
C GLY A 220 -8.31 11.47 -18.36
N THR A 221 -7.82 12.35 -17.45
CA THR A 221 -8.53 13.57 -17.08
C THR A 221 -8.65 14.49 -18.29
N GLU A 222 -9.87 14.90 -18.62
CA GLU A 222 -10.14 15.82 -19.75
C GLU A 222 -9.84 17.26 -19.35
N ALA A 223 -9.18 17.99 -20.25
CA ALA A 223 -9.05 19.43 -20.11
C ALA A 223 -10.42 20.08 -20.36
N ARG A 224 -11.00 20.68 -19.33
CA ARG A 224 -12.18 21.53 -19.52
C ARG A 224 -11.75 22.85 -20.17
N LYS A 225 -12.42 23.18 -21.29
CA LYS A 225 -12.30 24.48 -21.93
C LYS A 225 -12.93 25.57 -21.08
#